data_fb12069d5643c0ce08e15a2292b1f1e7
#
_entry.id   fb12069d5643c0ce08e15a2292b1f1e7
#
_cell.length_a   1.000
_cell.length_b   1.000
_cell.length_c   1.000
_cell.angle_alpha   90.00
_cell.angle_beta   90.00
_cell.angle_gamma   90.00
#
_symmetry.space_group_name_H-M   'P 1'
#
loop_
_entity.id
_entity.type
_entity.pdbx_description
1 polymer ?
#
loop_
_entity_poly.entity_id
_entity_poly.type
_entity_poly.pdbx_seq_one_letter_code
_entity_poly.pdbx_strand_id
1 'polypeptide(L)'
;MSKAKCIMVQGTMSGAGKSLLCAALCRIFAQDGWRVAPFKSQNMALNSFVTRDGLEMGRAQVVQAQAAGVEPDVRMNPILLKPSSDIGSQVIVNGEVRGQMPAAEYFRRKKQLIPDILAAYNSLAEDFDIIVIEGAGSPAEINLKADDIVNMGLAKLVDAPVLLVGDIDRGGVFAQLFGTVELLEQDERARIKGLIINKFRGDVGILRPGLAMLEEKTHLPVFGVVPYLKADIEDEDSLSDRLQVKNAVKPLDAAIVRLPHISNFTDFMPLEQHPLLGVRYVQTTRELGAPDCVILPGTKNTVDDLLWLRQCGLEAAISKLAQRGTPVLGVCGGYQMLGQTLADQEGTESGRPQTLRGLGLLPTQTTFTAEKRRTQSQATVTAEPFAGAHLTGYEIHTGRTTVQGAPFCTLADGTPEGCVQGQVFGTYLHGLFDSGELTEQFAAYLCRRKGIDPAAAAPISMQEYRTQQLDLLADGVRHNLDLAAVYAAMGLAQPAERGNDQ
;
A
#
# COMPACT_ATOMS: atom_id res chain seq x y z
N MET A 1 -14.16 30.16 -10.75
CA MET A 1 -14.28 28.73 -11.03
C MET A 1 -15.12 28.10 -9.94
N SER A 2 -15.99 27.15 -10.23
CA SER A 2 -16.76 26.41 -9.22
C SER A 2 -15.75 25.60 -8.38
N LYS A 3 -15.88 25.63 -7.05
CA LYS A 3 -15.07 24.80 -6.15
C LYS A 3 -15.33 23.32 -6.47
N ALA A 4 -14.28 22.48 -6.47
CA ALA A 4 -14.43 21.05 -6.70
C ALA A 4 -15.56 20.46 -5.87
N LYS A 5 -16.28 19.49 -6.42
CA LYS A 5 -17.24 18.67 -5.67
C LYS A 5 -16.48 17.58 -4.92
N CYS A 6 -17.06 17.08 -3.84
CA CYS A 6 -16.44 15.97 -3.11
C CYS A 6 -17.48 14.94 -2.66
N ILE A 7 -16.99 13.74 -2.41
CA ILE A 7 -17.71 12.65 -1.75
C ILE A 7 -16.78 11.95 -0.78
N MET A 8 -17.25 11.61 0.40
CA MET A 8 -16.44 10.95 1.41
C MET A 8 -16.96 9.56 1.73
N VAL A 9 -16.08 8.57 1.69
CA VAL A 9 -16.39 7.18 2.07
C VAL A 9 -15.89 6.94 3.48
N GLN A 10 -16.79 6.68 4.41
CA GLN A 10 -16.49 6.28 5.79
C GLN A 10 -16.94 4.84 6.03
N GLY A 11 -16.27 4.12 6.92
CA GLY A 11 -16.64 2.72 7.23
C GLY A 11 -17.06 2.54 8.66
N THR A 12 -17.91 1.55 8.92
CA THR A 12 -18.28 1.17 10.29
C THR A 12 -17.10 0.58 11.07
N MET A 13 -16.02 0.20 10.38
CA MET A 13 -14.81 -0.39 10.96
C MET A 13 -13.62 -0.29 10.00
N SER A 14 -12.40 -0.59 10.51
CA SER A 14 -11.25 -0.87 9.65
C SER A 14 -11.52 -2.12 8.80
N GLY A 15 -11.01 -2.13 7.55
CA GLY A 15 -11.23 -3.25 6.64
C GLY A 15 -12.63 -3.33 6.02
N ALA A 16 -13.54 -2.37 6.25
CA ALA A 16 -14.86 -2.35 5.61
C ALA A 16 -14.82 -2.20 4.07
N GLY A 17 -13.63 -1.93 3.49
CA GLY A 17 -13.43 -1.79 2.05
C GLY A 17 -13.47 -0.34 1.55
N LYS A 18 -13.27 0.64 2.43
CA LYS A 18 -13.23 2.08 2.07
C LYS A 18 -12.26 2.36 0.93
N SER A 19 -11.01 1.88 1.04
CA SER A 19 -9.94 2.15 0.08
C SER A 19 -10.27 1.61 -1.31
N LEU A 20 -10.84 0.39 -1.40
CA LEU A 20 -11.29 -0.20 -2.66
C LEU A 20 -12.46 0.57 -3.27
N LEU A 21 -13.44 0.99 -2.45
CA LEU A 21 -14.56 1.79 -2.94
C LEU A 21 -14.10 3.19 -3.40
N CYS A 22 -13.14 3.81 -2.69
CA CYS A 22 -12.55 5.07 -3.14
C CYS A 22 -11.80 4.90 -4.47
N ALA A 23 -11.02 3.82 -4.63
CA ALA A 23 -10.34 3.52 -5.89
C ALA A 23 -11.36 3.29 -7.04
N ALA A 24 -12.42 2.52 -6.77
CA ALA A 24 -13.51 2.32 -7.73
C ALA A 24 -14.17 3.64 -8.14
N LEU A 25 -14.54 4.48 -7.18
CA LEU A 25 -15.16 5.78 -7.46
C LEU A 25 -14.22 6.71 -8.22
N CYS A 26 -12.93 6.75 -7.86
CA CYS A 26 -11.91 7.48 -8.63
C CYS A 26 -11.87 7.01 -10.09
N ARG A 27 -11.87 5.69 -10.32
CA ARG A 27 -11.87 5.11 -11.67
C ARG A 27 -13.16 5.41 -12.42
N ILE A 28 -14.32 5.21 -11.78
CA ILE A 28 -15.64 5.47 -12.35
C ILE A 28 -15.76 6.93 -12.81
N PHE A 29 -15.47 7.88 -11.93
CA PHE A 29 -15.58 9.30 -12.26
C PHE A 29 -14.58 9.73 -13.34
N ALA A 30 -13.37 9.15 -13.36
CA ALA A 30 -12.41 9.39 -14.43
C ALA A 30 -12.90 8.83 -15.77
N GLN A 31 -13.47 7.62 -15.81
CA GLN A 31 -14.09 7.03 -17.01
C GLN A 31 -15.28 7.87 -17.49
N ASP A 32 -16.04 8.48 -16.57
CA ASP A 32 -17.15 9.38 -16.86
C ASP A 32 -16.69 10.77 -17.37
N GLY A 33 -15.36 11.02 -17.39
CA GLY A 33 -14.72 12.20 -18.00
C GLY A 33 -14.43 13.34 -17.03
N TRP A 34 -14.53 13.13 -15.70
CA TRP A 34 -14.16 14.11 -14.70
C TRP A 34 -12.65 14.07 -14.38
N ARG A 35 -12.08 15.22 -14.04
CA ARG A 35 -10.74 15.28 -13.41
C ARG A 35 -10.90 14.97 -11.94
N VAL A 36 -10.34 13.85 -11.49
CA VAL A 36 -10.56 13.29 -10.15
C VAL A 36 -9.26 13.20 -9.39
N ALA A 37 -9.29 13.55 -8.11
CA ALA A 37 -8.21 13.25 -7.18
C ALA A 37 -8.75 12.50 -5.95
N PRO A 38 -8.02 11.50 -5.43
CA PRO A 38 -8.26 10.95 -4.12
C PRO A 38 -7.76 11.90 -3.03
N PHE A 39 -8.30 11.75 -1.82
CA PHE A 39 -7.82 12.47 -0.64
C PHE A 39 -8.01 11.64 0.63
N LYS A 40 -6.98 11.56 1.45
CA LYS A 40 -7.04 10.99 2.80
C LYS A 40 -6.22 11.86 3.73
N SER A 41 -6.87 12.59 4.61
CA SER A 41 -6.20 13.59 5.46
C SER A 41 -5.05 13.01 6.28
N GLN A 42 -5.25 11.81 6.83
CA GLN A 42 -4.24 11.07 7.59
C GLN A 42 -4.30 9.60 7.22
N ASN A 43 -3.13 9.04 6.91
CA ASN A 43 -2.96 7.61 6.73
C ASN A 43 -2.01 7.04 7.77
N MET A 44 -2.21 5.77 8.15
CA MET A 44 -1.28 5.02 9.00
C MET A 44 -0.91 3.73 8.26
N ALA A 45 0.28 3.69 7.66
CA ALA A 45 0.74 2.57 6.86
C ALA A 45 2.26 2.45 6.88
N LEU A 46 2.76 1.23 6.75
CA LEU A 46 4.20 0.95 6.52
C LEU A 46 4.54 1.02 5.02
N ASN A 47 3.57 0.72 4.15
CA ASN A 47 3.74 0.83 2.72
C ASN A 47 3.65 2.29 2.29
N SER A 48 4.71 2.79 1.68
CA SER A 48 4.77 4.15 1.18
C SER A 48 5.38 4.20 -0.22
N PHE A 49 5.22 5.33 -0.84
CA PHE A 49 5.71 5.65 -2.18
C PHE A 49 6.41 7.00 -2.16
N VAL A 50 7.35 7.20 -3.07
CA VAL A 50 8.02 8.48 -3.26
C VAL A 50 7.47 9.11 -4.53
N THR A 51 6.93 10.32 -4.43
CA THR A 51 6.43 11.09 -5.59
C THR A 51 7.60 11.55 -6.48
N ARG A 52 7.28 12.05 -7.68
CA ARG A 52 8.28 12.59 -8.60
C ARG A 52 9.14 13.71 -7.96
N ASP A 53 8.56 14.47 -7.04
CA ASP A 53 9.24 15.57 -6.32
C ASP A 53 10.04 15.09 -5.09
N GLY A 54 10.17 13.77 -4.89
CA GLY A 54 10.90 13.20 -3.76
C GLY A 54 10.16 13.24 -2.43
N LEU A 55 8.83 13.43 -2.44
CA LEU A 55 7.99 13.48 -1.26
C LEU A 55 7.34 12.12 -0.97
N GLU A 56 7.10 11.82 0.31
CA GLU A 56 6.59 10.52 0.74
C GLU A 56 5.08 10.55 0.99
N MET A 57 4.35 9.56 0.45
CA MET A 57 2.91 9.38 0.68
C MET A 57 2.53 7.91 0.86
N GLY A 58 1.33 7.66 1.39
CA GLY A 58 0.78 6.31 1.59
C GLY A 58 0.43 5.61 0.28
N ARG A 59 0.71 4.31 0.21
CA ARG A 59 0.50 3.49 -1.00
C ARG A 59 -0.96 3.44 -1.46
N ALA A 60 -1.93 3.42 -0.54
CA ALA A 60 -3.35 3.40 -0.90
C ALA A 60 -3.77 4.59 -1.78
N GLN A 61 -3.29 5.80 -1.47
CA GLN A 61 -3.61 6.99 -2.26
C GLN A 61 -2.88 6.99 -3.60
N VAL A 62 -1.74 6.30 -3.72
CA VAL A 62 -1.08 6.05 -5.02
C VAL A 62 -1.95 5.19 -5.91
N VAL A 63 -2.50 4.10 -5.39
CA VAL A 63 -3.44 3.22 -6.12
C VAL A 63 -4.69 3.98 -6.55
N GLN A 64 -5.24 4.83 -5.68
CA GLN A 64 -6.41 5.65 -5.98
C GLN A 64 -6.11 6.73 -7.03
N ALA A 65 -4.89 7.32 -7.01
CA ALA A 65 -4.43 8.25 -8.05
C ALA A 65 -4.28 7.54 -9.40
N GLN A 66 -3.69 6.34 -9.42
CA GLN A 66 -3.60 5.48 -10.60
C GLN A 66 -4.98 5.11 -11.14
N ALA A 67 -5.95 4.82 -10.25
CA ALA A 67 -7.35 4.57 -10.63
C ALA A 67 -7.98 5.79 -11.29
N ALA A 68 -7.69 6.99 -10.80
CA ALA A 68 -8.12 8.26 -11.39
C ALA A 68 -7.36 8.62 -12.69
N GLY A 69 -6.29 7.89 -13.05
CA GLY A 69 -5.45 8.18 -14.21
C GLY A 69 -4.58 9.43 -14.04
N VAL A 70 -4.20 9.76 -12.79
CA VAL A 70 -3.38 10.93 -12.46
C VAL A 70 -2.09 10.54 -11.73
N GLU A 71 -1.06 11.37 -11.84
CA GLU A 71 0.18 11.18 -11.10
C GLU A 71 -0.07 11.30 -9.59
N PRO A 72 0.55 10.43 -8.76
CA PRO A 72 0.49 10.56 -7.32
C PRO A 72 1.10 11.88 -6.83
N ASP A 73 0.34 12.59 -6.02
CA ASP A 73 0.72 13.89 -5.45
C ASP A 73 0.58 13.83 -3.93
N VAL A 74 1.57 14.34 -3.21
CA VAL A 74 1.59 14.30 -1.74
C VAL A 74 0.39 15.01 -1.10
N ARG A 75 -0.21 15.99 -1.79
CA ARG A 75 -1.44 16.67 -1.35
C ARG A 75 -2.61 15.70 -1.16
N MET A 76 -2.59 14.55 -1.84
CA MET A 76 -3.61 13.50 -1.71
C MET A 76 -3.54 12.77 -0.36
N ASN A 77 -2.39 12.82 0.32
CA ASN A 77 -2.19 12.27 1.66
C ASN A 77 -1.25 13.16 2.50
N PRO A 78 -1.73 14.32 3.00
CA PRO A 78 -0.89 15.29 3.68
C PRO A 78 -0.27 14.79 4.99
N ILE A 79 -0.91 13.84 5.69
CA ILE A 79 -0.39 13.28 6.94
C ILE A 79 -0.22 11.78 6.76
N LEU A 80 1.03 11.30 6.92
CA LEU A 80 1.34 9.87 6.95
C LEU A 80 2.02 9.53 8.29
N LEU A 81 1.48 8.53 8.97
CA LEU A 81 2.04 7.96 10.18
C LEU A 81 2.65 6.60 9.86
N LYS A 82 3.94 6.42 10.16
CA LYS A 82 4.60 5.11 10.03
C LYS A 82 4.90 4.57 11.41
N PRO A 83 4.18 3.53 11.87
CA PRO A 83 4.48 2.87 13.14
C PRO A 83 5.95 2.45 13.19
N SER A 84 6.68 2.89 14.21
CA SER A 84 8.10 2.56 14.43
C SER A 84 8.31 1.72 15.68
N SER A 85 7.30 1.66 16.56
CA SER A 85 7.25 0.85 17.77
C SER A 85 5.79 0.68 18.20
N ASP A 86 5.53 -0.14 19.22
CA ASP A 86 4.17 -0.35 19.78
C ASP A 86 3.51 0.95 20.29
N ILE A 87 4.28 1.97 20.61
CA ILE A 87 3.80 3.20 21.26
C ILE A 87 4.10 4.49 20.49
N GLY A 88 4.74 4.43 19.33
CA GLY A 88 5.17 5.62 18.58
C GLY A 88 5.17 5.44 17.08
N SER A 89 5.07 6.58 16.38
CA SER A 89 5.11 6.63 14.93
C SER A 89 6.02 7.75 14.43
N GLN A 90 6.64 7.55 13.28
CA GLN A 90 7.23 8.62 12.51
C GLN A 90 6.10 9.43 11.87
N VAL A 91 6.06 10.72 12.14
CA VAL A 91 5.07 11.67 11.61
C VAL A 91 5.64 12.34 10.37
N ILE A 92 4.94 12.19 9.25
CA ILE A 92 5.28 12.80 7.96
C ILE A 92 4.15 13.76 7.60
N VAL A 93 4.50 15.00 7.29
CA VAL A 93 3.55 16.06 6.92
C VAL A 93 3.94 16.60 5.56
N ASN A 94 3.00 16.59 4.62
CA ASN A 94 3.21 16.99 3.22
C ASN A 94 4.47 16.32 2.61
N GLY A 95 4.65 15.02 2.91
CA GLY A 95 5.75 14.22 2.42
C GLY A 95 7.09 14.39 3.14
N GLU A 96 7.18 15.30 4.11
CA GLU A 96 8.40 15.58 4.87
C GLU A 96 8.34 15.04 6.29
N VAL A 97 9.42 14.41 6.75
CA VAL A 97 9.53 13.88 8.12
C VAL A 97 9.56 15.02 9.12
N ARG A 98 8.60 15.06 10.05
CA ARG A 98 8.55 16.02 11.17
C ARG A 98 9.19 15.47 12.44
N GLY A 99 9.35 14.17 12.55
CA GLY A 99 9.98 13.51 13.69
C GLY A 99 9.27 12.25 14.15
N GLN A 100 9.78 11.67 15.24
CA GLN A 100 9.15 10.55 15.95
C GLN A 100 8.25 11.11 17.05
N MET A 101 7.07 10.55 17.21
CA MET A 101 6.12 11.03 18.23
C MET A 101 5.38 9.86 18.89
N PRO A 102 5.35 9.79 20.23
CA PRO A 102 4.48 8.85 20.93
C PRO A 102 3.00 9.08 20.59
N ALA A 103 2.22 8.03 20.51
CA ALA A 103 0.80 8.10 20.14
C ALA A 103 0.00 9.10 21.01
N ALA A 104 0.21 9.09 22.32
CA ALA A 104 -0.47 10.01 23.25
C ALA A 104 -0.12 11.49 22.98
N GLU A 105 1.10 11.79 22.55
CA GLU A 105 1.52 13.15 22.19
C GLU A 105 0.91 13.55 20.85
N TYR A 106 0.94 12.65 19.87
CA TYR A 106 0.32 12.88 18.57
C TYR A 106 -1.17 13.22 18.73
N PHE A 107 -1.92 12.44 19.52
CA PHE A 107 -3.34 12.71 19.77
C PHE A 107 -3.60 14.11 20.33
N ARG A 108 -2.75 14.61 21.21
CA ARG A 108 -2.88 15.98 21.77
C ARG A 108 -2.58 17.08 20.75
N ARG A 109 -1.75 16.78 19.75
CA ARG A 109 -1.23 17.78 18.79
C ARG A 109 -1.87 17.71 17.42
N LYS A 110 -2.56 16.63 17.06
CA LYS A 110 -3.01 16.38 15.68
C LYS A 110 -3.93 17.48 15.11
N LYS A 111 -4.68 18.21 15.96
CA LYS A 111 -5.46 19.37 15.50
C LYS A 111 -4.60 20.51 14.95
N GLN A 112 -3.34 20.61 15.37
CA GLN A 112 -2.41 21.60 14.83
C GLN A 112 -2.06 21.34 13.35
N LEU A 113 -2.38 20.15 12.85
CA LEU A 113 -2.18 19.76 11.45
C LEU A 113 -3.37 20.11 10.54
N ILE A 114 -4.48 20.63 11.09
CA ILE A 114 -5.66 21.02 10.30
C ILE A 114 -5.30 22.05 9.20
N PRO A 115 -4.47 23.09 9.47
CA PRO A 115 -4.06 24.01 8.41
C PRO A 115 -3.33 23.33 7.25
N ASP A 116 -2.44 22.35 7.52
CA ASP A 116 -1.73 21.58 6.49
C ASP A 116 -2.71 20.73 5.67
N ILE A 117 -3.67 20.08 6.35
CA ILE A 117 -4.72 19.27 5.71
C ILE A 117 -5.59 20.12 4.78
N LEU A 118 -6.05 21.29 5.27
CA LEU A 118 -6.91 22.18 4.49
C LEU A 118 -6.17 22.85 3.33
N ALA A 119 -4.90 23.20 3.51
CA ALA A 119 -4.06 23.74 2.45
C ALA A 119 -3.92 22.71 1.29
N ALA A 120 -3.62 21.46 1.62
CA ALA A 120 -3.52 20.37 0.65
C ALA A 120 -4.86 20.13 -0.06
N TYR A 121 -5.97 20.02 0.70
CA TYR A 121 -7.30 19.81 0.13
C TYR A 121 -7.73 20.96 -0.78
N ASN A 122 -7.58 22.21 -0.35
CA ASN A 122 -8.01 23.36 -1.13
C ASN A 122 -7.19 23.50 -2.43
N SER A 123 -5.89 23.22 -2.37
CA SER A 123 -5.03 23.21 -3.56
C SER A 123 -5.45 22.12 -4.57
N LEU A 124 -5.78 20.91 -4.11
CA LEU A 124 -6.35 19.88 -4.99
C LEU A 124 -7.71 20.32 -5.58
N ALA A 125 -8.54 20.99 -4.78
CA ALA A 125 -9.85 21.45 -5.22
C ALA A 125 -9.80 22.59 -6.27
N GLU A 126 -8.64 23.21 -6.50
CA GLU A 126 -8.41 24.14 -7.59
C GLU A 126 -8.05 23.40 -8.90
N ASP A 127 -7.39 22.24 -8.80
CA ASP A 127 -6.88 21.50 -9.96
C ASP A 127 -7.87 20.47 -10.50
N PHE A 128 -8.78 19.95 -9.66
CA PHE A 128 -9.66 18.83 -9.97
C PHE A 128 -11.14 19.21 -9.88
N ASP A 129 -12.00 18.44 -10.53
CA ASP A 129 -13.44 18.66 -10.54
C ASP A 129 -14.14 17.90 -9.41
N ILE A 130 -13.62 16.71 -9.06
CA ILE A 130 -14.13 15.84 -7.99
C ILE A 130 -12.99 15.38 -7.08
N ILE A 131 -13.20 15.48 -5.77
CA ILE A 131 -12.31 14.91 -4.75
C ILE A 131 -13.03 13.73 -4.07
N VAL A 132 -12.46 12.53 -4.19
CA VAL A 132 -12.92 11.33 -3.48
C VAL A 132 -12.15 11.20 -2.17
N ILE A 133 -12.85 11.35 -1.04
CA ILE A 133 -12.24 11.40 0.28
C ILE A 133 -12.38 10.04 0.96
N GLU A 134 -11.31 9.52 1.50
CA GLU A 134 -11.30 8.30 2.32
C GLU A 134 -11.20 8.64 3.81
N GLY A 135 -12.14 8.13 4.61
CA GLY A 135 -12.07 8.16 6.07
C GLY A 135 -11.15 7.09 6.64
N ALA A 136 -10.86 7.16 7.94
CA ALA A 136 -10.01 6.20 8.63
C ALA A 136 -10.73 5.55 9.82
N GLY A 137 -10.64 4.21 9.95
CA GLY A 137 -11.34 3.47 11.01
C GLY A 137 -12.85 3.63 10.92
N SER A 138 -13.47 4.05 12.05
CA SER A 138 -14.91 4.28 12.17
C SER A 138 -15.22 5.67 12.71
N PRO A 139 -16.25 6.37 12.21
CA PRO A 139 -16.72 7.62 12.81
C PRO A 139 -17.42 7.41 14.17
N ALA A 140 -17.72 6.16 14.54
CA ALA A 140 -18.35 5.80 15.81
C ALA A 140 -17.37 5.69 17.00
N GLU A 141 -16.09 6.01 16.79
CA GLU A 141 -15.09 6.09 17.88
C GLU A 141 -15.35 7.35 18.73
N ILE A 142 -16.45 7.33 19.49
CA ILE A 142 -16.97 8.50 20.24
C ILE A 142 -15.98 9.07 21.27
N ASN A 143 -15.08 8.24 21.79
CA ASN A 143 -14.01 8.63 22.70
C ASN A 143 -12.89 9.44 22.01
N LEU A 144 -12.77 9.39 20.68
CA LEU A 144 -11.77 10.11 19.87
C LEU A 144 -12.37 11.30 19.11
N LYS A 145 -13.69 11.50 19.20
CA LYS A 145 -14.46 12.45 18.40
C LYS A 145 -14.01 13.90 18.54
N ALA A 146 -13.65 14.32 19.74
CA ALA A 146 -13.26 15.71 20.03
C ALA A 146 -12.03 16.17 19.19
N ASP A 147 -11.19 15.20 18.77
CA ASP A 147 -9.97 15.45 18.01
C ASP A 147 -10.00 14.79 16.63
N ASP A 148 -11.18 14.52 16.08
CA ASP A 148 -11.33 13.88 14.78
C ASP A 148 -10.90 14.83 13.65
N ILE A 149 -9.92 14.40 12.87
CA ILE A 149 -9.42 15.07 11.66
C ILE A 149 -9.53 14.17 10.42
N VAL A 150 -10.17 12.99 10.54
CA VAL A 150 -10.15 11.95 9.51
C VAL A 150 -11.54 11.48 9.05
N ASN A 151 -12.56 11.61 9.88
CA ASN A 151 -13.92 11.18 9.58
C ASN A 151 -14.90 12.37 9.60
N MET A 152 -15.85 12.44 10.55
CA MET A 152 -16.84 13.50 10.60
C MET A 152 -16.23 14.87 10.86
N GLY A 153 -15.10 14.94 11.59
CA GLY A 153 -14.36 16.18 11.76
C GLY A 153 -13.87 16.74 10.41
N LEU A 154 -13.27 15.91 9.57
CA LEU A 154 -12.87 16.31 8.21
C LEU A 154 -14.10 16.63 7.35
N ALA A 155 -15.13 15.78 7.39
CA ALA A 155 -16.35 15.98 6.61
C ALA A 155 -16.99 17.36 6.89
N LYS A 156 -16.98 17.82 8.15
CA LYS A 156 -17.45 19.17 8.54
C LYS A 156 -16.56 20.28 7.97
N LEU A 157 -15.23 20.09 8.02
CA LEU A 157 -14.25 21.11 7.58
C LEU A 157 -14.34 21.39 6.07
N VAL A 158 -14.59 20.35 5.26
CA VAL A 158 -14.63 20.46 3.79
C VAL A 158 -16.05 20.41 3.21
N ASP A 159 -17.08 20.34 4.07
CA ASP A 159 -18.50 20.22 3.73
C ASP A 159 -18.81 19.01 2.85
N ALA A 160 -18.21 17.86 3.17
CA ALA A 160 -18.36 16.64 2.39
C ALA A 160 -19.63 15.88 2.71
N PRO A 161 -20.41 15.45 1.69
CA PRO A 161 -21.41 14.40 1.82
C PRO A 161 -20.70 13.05 2.06
N VAL A 162 -21.32 12.18 2.86
CA VAL A 162 -20.72 10.93 3.35
C VAL A 162 -21.51 9.73 2.84
N LEU A 163 -20.80 8.72 2.37
CA LEU A 163 -21.29 7.35 2.15
C LEU A 163 -20.75 6.48 3.28
N LEU A 164 -21.64 5.85 4.05
CA LEU A 164 -21.26 4.98 5.15
C LEU A 164 -21.27 3.51 4.71
N VAL A 165 -20.14 2.82 4.85
CA VAL A 165 -19.92 1.45 4.36
C VAL A 165 -19.84 0.47 5.50
N GLY A 166 -20.60 -0.62 5.43
CA GLY A 166 -20.55 -1.76 6.33
C GLY A 166 -20.03 -3.03 5.64
N ASP A 167 -19.24 -3.83 6.35
CA ASP A 167 -18.75 -5.14 5.90
C ASP A 167 -19.72 -6.23 6.35
N ILE A 168 -20.35 -6.93 5.39
CA ILE A 168 -21.30 -8.02 5.69
C ILE A 168 -20.60 -9.39 5.87
N ASP A 169 -19.41 -9.57 5.31
CA ASP A 169 -18.70 -10.86 5.31
C ASP A 169 -18.34 -11.32 6.74
N ARG A 170 -18.13 -10.37 7.64
CA ARG A 170 -17.84 -10.65 9.07
C ARG A 170 -19.09 -10.80 9.94
N GLY A 171 -20.28 -10.60 9.40
CA GLY A 171 -21.55 -10.63 10.14
C GLY A 171 -21.84 -9.33 10.92
N GLY A 172 -23.10 -9.14 11.31
CA GLY A 172 -23.54 -8.02 12.15
C GLY A 172 -23.64 -6.67 11.44
N VAL A 173 -23.60 -6.61 10.11
CA VAL A 173 -23.58 -5.36 9.32
C VAL A 173 -24.73 -4.41 9.64
N PHE A 174 -25.94 -4.92 9.86
CA PHE A 174 -27.10 -4.10 10.24
C PHE A 174 -26.89 -3.38 11.56
N ALA A 175 -26.39 -4.10 12.56
CA ALA A 175 -26.09 -3.51 13.87
C ALA A 175 -24.94 -2.48 13.77
N GLN A 176 -23.93 -2.77 12.97
CA GLN A 176 -22.80 -1.85 12.75
C GLN A 176 -23.27 -0.55 12.07
N LEU A 177 -24.05 -0.63 10.97
CA LEU A 177 -24.56 0.54 10.27
C LEU A 177 -25.52 1.34 11.14
N PHE A 178 -26.52 0.68 11.73
CA PHE A 178 -27.48 1.33 12.63
C PHE A 178 -26.78 1.96 13.83
N GLY A 179 -25.95 1.22 14.54
CA GLY A 179 -25.24 1.71 15.72
C GLY A 179 -24.28 2.87 15.38
N THR A 180 -23.61 2.82 14.23
CA THR A 180 -22.76 3.93 13.79
C THR A 180 -23.59 5.21 13.57
N VAL A 181 -24.72 5.11 12.86
CA VAL A 181 -25.62 6.25 12.62
C VAL A 181 -26.15 6.82 13.93
N GLU A 182 -26.57 5.95 14.87
CA GLU A 182 -27.13 6.37 16.16
C GLU A 182 -26.13 7.03 17.12
N LEU A 183 -24.84 6.68 17.02
CA LEU A 183 -23.77 7.28 17.85
C LEU A 183 -23.32 8.65 17.34
N LEU A 184 -23.72 9.05 16.13
CA LEU A 184 -23.34 10.35 15.56
C LEU A 184 -24.28 11.47 16.01
N GLU A 185 -23.77 12.70 16.07
CA GLU A 185 -24.55 13.90 16.30
C GLU A 185 -25.49 14.21 15.13
N GLN A 186 -26.51 15.01 15.36
CA GLN A 186 -27.51 15.32 14.34
C GLN A 186 -26.92 15.96 13.07
N ASP A 187 -25.95 16.87 13.22
CA ASP A 187 -25.28 17.53 12.10
C ASP A 187 -24.35 16.58 11.31
N GLU A 188 -23.82 15.56 11.99
CA GLU A 188 -23.02 14.50 11.38
C GLU A 188 -23.89 13.49 10.63
N ARG A 189 -25.01 13.07 11.24
CA ARG A 189 -26.01 12.20 10.57
C ARG A 189 -26.54 12.84 9.30
N ALA A 190 -26.81 14.15 9.32
CA ALA A 190 -27.29 14.89 8.16
C ALA A 190 -26.31 14.88 6.97
N ARG A 191 -25.02 14.62 7.21
CA ARG A 191 -23.99 14.49 6.18
C ARG A 191 -24.01 13.12 5.51
N ILE A 192 -24.51 12.08 6.16
CA ILE A 192 -24.64 10.75 5.55
C ILE A 192 -25.76 10.80 4.51
N LYS A 193 -25.41 10.52 3.26
CA LYS A 193 -26.35 10.55 2.13
C LYS A 193 -26.82 9.17 1.73
N GLY A 194 -26.05 8.13 2.03
CA GLY A 194 -26.40 6.76 1.72
C GLY A 194 -25.55 5.74 2.48
N LEU A 195 -26.11 4.56 2.60
CA LEU A 195 -25.48 3.39 3.19
C LEU A 195 -25.03 2.44 2.08
N ILE A 196 -23.88 1.78 2.26
CA ILE A 196 -23.39 0.76 1.34
C ILE A 196 -23.11 -0.50 2.13
N ILE A 197 -23.64 -1.62 1.67
CA ILE A 197 -23.26 -2.95 2.17
C ILE A 197 -22.21 -3.51 1.23
N ASN A 198 -21.03 -3.83 1.78
CA ASN A 198 -19.88 -4.27 1.00
C ASN A 198 -19.51 -5.73 1.32
N LYS A 199 -18.77 -6.36 0.42
CA LYS A 199 -18.27 -7.74 0.51
C LYS A 199 -19.39 -8.78 0.61
N PHE A 200 -20.51 -8.53 -0.06
CA PHE A 200 -21.64 -9.43 -0.04
C PHE A 200 -21.34 -10.74 -0.80
N ARG A 201 -21.77 -11.85 -0.23
CA ARG A 201 -21.74 -13.18 -0.85
C ARG A 201 -23.14 -13.79 -0.77
N GLY A 202 -23.67 -14.24 -1.88
CA GLY A 202 -24.96 -14.94 -1.93
C GLY A 202 -26.01 -14.22 -2.76
N ASP A 203 -27.30 -14.48 -2.49
CA ASP A 203 -28.43 -13.93 -3.21
C ASP A 203 -28.92 -12.62 -2.53
N VAL A 204 -28.81 -11.50 -3.24
CA VAL A 204 -29.29 -10.19 -2.80
C VAL A 204 -30.81 -10.19 -2.54
N GLY A 205 -31.58 -11.05 -3.19
CA GLY A 205 -33.00 -11.20 -2.96
C GLY A 205 -33.34 -11.54 -1.51
N ILE A 206 -32.53 -12.35 -0.86
CA ILE A 206 -32.69 -12.71 0.57
C ILE A 206 -32.38 -11.51 1.48
N LEU A 207 -31.48 -10.63 1.06
CA LEU A 207 -31.08 -9.45 1.84
C LEU A 207 -32.10 -8.30 1.77
N ARG A 208 -32.85 -8.18 0.68
CA ARG A 208 -33.78 -7.05 0.41
C ARG A 208 -34.72 -6.68 1.57
N PRO A 209 -35.40 -7.62 2.25
CA PRO A 209 -36.25 -7.24 3.39
C PRO A 209 -35.45 -6.57 4.52
N GLY A 210 -34.21 -7.03 4.75
CA GLY A 210 -33.33 -6.42 5.75
C GLY A 210 -32.86 -5.02 5.36
N LEU A 211 -32.67 -4.75 4.05
CA LEU A 211 -32.34 -3.40 3.57
C LEU A 211 -33.47 -2.42 3.87
N ALA A 212 -34.72 -2.79 3.54
CA ALA A 212 -35.89 -1.97 3.84
C ALA A 212 -36.04 -1.67 5.34
N MET A 213 -35.82 -2.68 6.21
CA MET A 213 -35.80 -2.49 7.66
C MET A 213 -34.68 -1.54 8.13
N LEU A 214 -33.50 -1.59 7.48
CA LEU A 214 -32.39 -0.70 7.81
C LEU A 214 -32.73 0.74 7.42
N GLU A 215 -33.28 0.96 6.22
CA GLU A 215 -33.72 2.27 5.75
C GLU A 215 -34.80 2.87 6.64
N GLU A 216 -35.81 2.07 7.05
CA GLU A 216 -36.83 2.48 8.00
C GLU A 216 -36.25 2.95 9.33
N LYS A 217 -35.24 2.21 9.85
CA LYS A 217 -34.66 2.50 11.16
C LYS A 217 -33.66 3.65 11.14
N THR A 218 -32.92 3.81 10.07
CA THR A 218 -31.86 4.85 9.96
C THR A 218 -32.37 6.13 9.30
N HIS A 219 -33.52 6.06 8.59
CA HIS A 219 -34.02 7.11 7.70
C HIS A 219 -33.00 7.51 6.62
N LEU A 220 -32.13 6.58 6.21
CA LEU A 220 -31.11 6.76 5.19
C LEU A 220 -31.27 5.69 4.09
N PRO A 221 -31.15 6.05 2.81
CA PRO A 221 -31.26 5.09 1.71
C PRO A 221 -30.02 4.18 1.65
N VAL A 222 -30.22 2.94 1.22
CA VAL A 222 -29.15 2.02 0.86
C VAL A 222 -28.82 2.22 -0.61
N PHE A 223 -27.66 2.80 -0.92
CA PHE A 223 -27.21 3.07 -2.28
C PHE A 223 -26.73 1.83 -3.03
N GLY A 224 -26.42 0.75 -2.33
CA GLY A 224 -26.06 -0.48 -3.00
C GLY A 224 -25.55 -1.58 -2.09
N VAL A 225 -25.52 -2.78 -2.69
CA VAL A 225 -24.93 -4.00 -2.11
C VAL A 225 -23.84 -4.46 -3.04
N VAL A 226 -22.58 -4.11 -2.68
CA VAL A 226 -21.42 -4.44 -3.47
C VAL A 226 -20.96 -5.87 -3.13
N PRO A 227 -20.85 -6.77 -4.11
CA PRO A 227 -20.41 -8.12 -3.87
C PRO A 227 -18.94 -8.18 -3.43
N TYR A 228 -18.50 -9.33 -2.94
CA TYR A 228 -17.08 -9.57 -2.70
C TYR A 228 -16.36 -9.63 -4.06
N LEU A 229 -15.72 -8.52 -4.42
CA LEU A 229 -15.00 -8.38 -5.67
C LEU A 229 -13.62 -9.06 -5.56
N LYS A 230 -13.26 -9.82 -6.59
CA LYS A 230 -11.96 -10.51 -6.69
C LYS A 230 -10.94 -9.71 -7.51
N ALA A 231 -11.03 -8.39 -7.48
CA ALA A 231 -10.02 -7.55 -8.10
C ALA A 231 -8.72 -7.63 -7.28
N ASP A 232 -7.61 -7.89 -7.94
CA ASP A 232 -6.29 -7.97 -7.32
C ASP A 232 -5.67 -6.57 -7.25
N ILE A 233 -6.09 -5.82 -6.26
CA ILE A 233 -5.62 -4.46 -5.98
C ILE A 233 -4.53 -4.53 -4.89
N GLU A 234 -3.53 -3.67 -5.02
CA GLU A 234 -2.45 -3.57 -4.03
C GLU A 234 -2.99 -3.25 -2.64
N ASP A 235 -2.55 -4.04 -1.66
CA ASP A 235 -2.95 -3.86 -0.27
C ASP A 235 -2.21 -2.70 0.40
N GLU A 236 -2.92 -1.97 1.25
CA GLU A 236 -2.36 -0.85 2.01
C GLU A 236 -1.52 -1.31 3.20
N ASP A 237 -1.95 -2.38 3.88
CA ASP A 237 -1.46 -2.75 5.21
C ASP A 237 -0.70 -4.08 5.19
N SER A 238 0.36 -4.16 5.99
CA SER A 238 1.13 -5.38 6.29
C SER A 238 0.32 -6.45 7.07
N LEU A 239 -0.90 -6.13 7.49
CA LEU A 239 -1.88 -7.09 8.04
C LEU A 239 -2.71 -7.76 6.95
N SER A 240 -2.44 -7.50 5.68
CA SER A 240 -3.13 -8.07 4.53
C SER A 240 -3.20 -9.60 4.58
N ASP A 241 -4.35 -10.13 4.17
CA ASP A 241 -4.56 -11.56 3.97
C ASP A 241 -3.62 -12.12 2.88
N ARG A 242 -3.14 -11.28 1.95
CA ARG A 242 -2.12 -11.64 0.94
C ARG A 242 -0.87 -12.24 1.56
N LEU A 243 -0.40 -11.70 2.69
CA LEU A 243 0.76 -12.20 3.41
C LEU A 243 0.52 -13.55 4.14
N GLN A 244 -0.72 -14.02 4.17
CA GLN A 244 -1.12 -15.31 4.77
C GLN A 244 -1.46 -16.36 3.71
N VAL A 245 -1.72 -15.95 2.47
CA VAL A 245 -2.14 -16.84 1.38
C VAL A 245 -0.95 -17.67 0.90
N LYS A 246 -1.10 -18.99 0.94
CA LYS A 246 -0.22 -19.90 0.21
C LYS A 246 -0.62 -19.84 -1.26
N ASN A 247 0.22 -19.26 -2.09
CA ASN A 247 -0.01 -19.23 -3.52
C ASN A 247 -0.11 -20.64 -4.12
N ALA A 248 -0.77 -20.76 -5.26
CA ALA A 248 -0.87 -22.00 -5.99
C ALA A 248 0.53 -22.61 -6.22
N VAL A 249 0.64 -23.93 -6.15
CA VAL A 249 1.88 -24.64 -6.46
C VAL A 249 2.24 -24.35 -7.92
N LYS A 250 3.34 -23.64 -8.13
CA LYS A 250 3.92 -23.32 -9.42
C LYS A 250 5.29 -24.00 -9.56
N PRO A 251 5.85 -24.09 -10.78
CA PRO A 251 7.13 -24.77 -11.02
C PRO A 251 8.32 -24.24 -10.21
N LEU A 252 8.34 -22.94 -9.94
CA LEU A 252 9.38 -22.27 -9.14
C LEU A 252 8.81 -21.83 -7.79
N ASP A 253 9.61 -21.94 -6.74
CA ASP A 253 9.26 -21.59 -5.36
C ASP A 253 10.12 -20.42 -4.86
N ALA A 254 9.50 -19.25 -4.69
CA ALA A 254 10.12 -18.05 -4.14
C ALA A 254 9.63 -17.82 -2.69
N ALA A 255 10.54 -17.92 -1.72
CA ALA A 255 10.23 -17.67 -0.32
C ALA A 255 10.61 -16.24 0.07
N ILE A 256 9.61 -15.42 0.41
CA ILE A 256 9.78 -14.06 0.94
C ILE A 256 9.69 -14.13 2.47
N VAL A 257 10.67 -13.60 3.15
CA VAL A 257 10.64 -13.57 4.62
C VAL A 257 9.62 -12.52 5.09
N ARG A 258 8.59 -12.95 5.79
CA ARG A 258 7.62 -12.02 6.39
C ARG A 258 8.19 -11.48 7.69
N LEU A 259 8.93 -10.38 7.57
CA LEU A 259 9.48 -9.64 8.71
C LEU A 259 8.36 -9.00 9.55
N PRO A 260 8.53 -8.84 10.89
CA PRO A 260 7.53 -8.18 11.73
C PRO A 260 7.14 -6.78 11.26
N HIS A 261 8.11 -5.99 10.80
CA HIS A 261 7.90 -4.64 10.30
C HIS A 261 8.05 -4.55 8.77
N ILE A 262 7.68 -5.63 8.05
CA ILE A 262 7.75 -5.66 6.58
C ILE A 262 7.11 -4.41 5.99
N SER A 263 7.78 -3.81 5.02
CA SER A 263 7.29 -2.64 4.29
C SER A 263 7.49 -2.82 2.79
N ASN A 264 6.66 -2.12 2.01
CA ASN A 264 6.71 -2.13 0.54
C ASN A 264 6.67 -3.54 -0.07
N PHE A 265 5.93 -4.45 0.56
CA PHE A 265 5.78 -5.83 0.08
C PHE A 265 5.09 -5.92 -1.29
N THR A 266 4.46 -4.85 -1.74
CA THR A 266 3.90 -4.71 -3.09
C THR A 266 4.97 -4.78 -4.19
N ASP A 267 6.26 -4.61 -3.86
CA ASP A 267 7.38 -4.83 -4.78
C ASP A 267 7.37 -6.24 -5.41
N PHE A 268 6.77 -7.22 -4.74
CA PHE A 268 6.79 -8.63 -5.17
C PHE A 268 5.52 -9.04 -5.91
N MET A 269 4.55 -8.15 -6.08
CA MET A 269 3.33 -8.43 -6.84
C MET A 269 3.62 -8.90 -8.28
N PRO A 270 4.60 -8.35 -9.01
CA PRO A 270 4.94 -8.86 -10.34
C PRO A 270 5.41 -10.32 -10.33
N LEU A 271 6.14 -10.74 -9.29
CA LEU A 271 6.55 -12.15 -9.11
C LEU A 271 5.35 -13.05 -8.78
N GLU A 272 4.40 -12.57 -7.98
CA GLU A 272 3.17 -13.32 -7.64
C GLU A 272 2.31 -13.59 -8.89
N GLN A 273 2.26 -12.62 -9.81
CA GLN A 273 1.51 -12.74 -11.07
C GLN A 273 2.23 -13.57 -12.13
N HIS A 274 3.55 -13.74 -12.02
CA HIS A 274 4.29 -14.51 -13.01
C HIS A 274 3.83 -15.99 -13.03
N PRO A 275 3.48 -16.57 -14.20
CA PRO A 275 2.85 -17.88 -14.27
C PRO A 275 3.71 -19.04 -13.75
N LEU A 276 5.03 -18.92 -13.76
CA LEU A 276 5.96 -19.96 -13.30
C LEU A 276 6.40 -19.80 -11.84
N LEU A 277 6.22 -18.60 -11.22
CA LEU A 277 6.70 -18.30 -9.87
C LEU A 277 5.60 -18.47 -8.82
N GLY A 278 5.75 -19.44 -7.92
CA GLY A 278 4.96 -19.55 -6.69
C GLY A 278 5.63 -18.74 -5.59
N VAL A 279 5.00 -17.62 -5.21
CA VAL A 279 5.48 -16.77 -4.12
C VAL A 279 4.79 -17.17 -2.82
N ARG A 280 5.56 -17.25 -1.73
CA ARG A 280 5.02 -17.51 -0.40
C ARG A 280 5.78 -16.72 0.66
N TYR A 281 5.03 -16.23 1.63
CA TYR A 281 5.57 -15.49 2.77
C TYR A 281 5.83 -16.45 3.93
N VAL A 282 7.03 -16.39 4.53
CA VAL A 282 7.51 -17.33 5.53
C VAL A 282 7.98 -16.64 6.80
N GLN A 283 7.66 -17.21 7.97
CA GLN A 283 8.07 -16.69 9.28
C GLN A 283 8.87 -17.70 10.10
N THR A 284 8.93 -18.95 9.68
CA THR A 284 9.62 -20.01 10.39
C THR A 284 10.58 -20.78 9.48
N THR A 285 11.57 -21.41 10.07
CA THR A 285 12.52 -22.29 9.33
C THR A 285 11.80 -23.47 8.67
N ARG A 286 10.70 -23.95 9.26
CA ARG A 286 9.88 -25.01 8.67
C ARG A 286 9.18 -24.53 7.40
N GLU A 287 8.60 -23.33 7.45
CA GLU A 287 7.96 -22.73 6.27
C GLU A 287 9.00 -22.39 5.19
N LEU A 288 10.18 -21.94 5.55
CA LEU A 288 11.25 -21.64 4.59
C LEU A 288 11.59 -22.86 3.73
N GLY A 289 11.84 -24.01 4.34
CA GLY A 289 12.12 -25.24 3.60
C GLY A 289 13.34 -25.14 2.69
N ALA A 290 13.16 -25.55 1.43
CA ALA A 290 14.20 -25.52 0.38
C ALA A 290 13.67 -24.83 -0.89
N PRO A 291 13.50 -23.50 -0.90
CA PRO A 291 12.99 -22.76 -2.04
C PRO A 291 14.03 -22.64 -3.16
N ASP A 292 13.56 -22.27 -4.36
CA ASP A 292 14.41 -21.95 -5.50
C ASP A 292 15.10 -20.58 -5.34
N CYS A 293 14.52 -19.67 -4.55
CA CYS A 293 15.16 -18.43 -4.11
C CYS A 293 14.58 -17.94 -2.77
N VAL A 294 15.37 -17.13 -2.06
CA VAL A 294 14.96 -16.45 -0.82
C VAL A 294 15.01 -14.95 -1.04
N ILE A 295 13.97 -14.24 -0.59
CA ILE A 295 13.90 -12.77 -0.64
C ILE A 295 13.78 -12.22 0.78
N LEU A 296 14.70 -11.32 1.15
CA LEU A 296 14.61 -10.48 2.33
C LEU A 296 14.02 -9.12 1.90
N PRO A 297 12.78 -8.79 2.27
CA PRO A 297 12.09 -7.58 1.81
C PRO A 297 12.57 -6.33 2.55
N GLY A 298 12.01 -5.18 2.16
CA GLY A 298 12.10 -3.94 2.91
C GLY A 298 11.45 -4.06 4.30
N THR A 299 11.96 -3.30 5.24
CA THR A 299 11.41 -3.21 6.59
C THR A 299 11.54 -1.80 7.15
N LYS A 300 10.63 -1.45 8.06
CA LYS A 300 10.66 -0.16 8.76
C LYS A 300 11.63 -0.16 9.95
N ASN A 301 12.02 -1.31 10.46
CA ASN A 301 12.97 -1.42 11.58
C ASN A 301 13.96 -2.57 11.30
N THR A 302 15.03 -2.22 10.59
CA THR A 302 16.03 -3.20 10.13
C THR A 302 16.74 -3.90 11.29
N VAL A 303 16.99 -3.18 12.37
CA VAL A 303 17.74 -3.68 13.52
C VAL A 303 16.94 -4.72 14.30
N ASP A 304 15.69 -4.38 14.67
CA ASP A 304 14.85 -5.29 15.45
C ASP A 304 14.42 -6.51 14.63
N ASP A 305 14.18 -6.31 13.34
CA ASP A 305 13.84 -7.41 12.43
C ASP A 305 15.02 -8.36 12.18
N LEU A 306 16.26 -7.85 12.16
CA LEU A 306 17.45 -8.69 12.13
C LEU A 306 17.59 -9.53 13.42
N LEU A 307 17.32 -8.93 14.58
CA LEU A 307 17.33 -9.65 15.86
C LEU A 307 16.24 -10.74 15.89
N TRP A 308 15.04 -10.42 15.39
CA TRP A 308 13.96 -11.39 15.24
C TRP A 308 14.36 -12.54 14.30
N LEU A 309 15.00 -12.23 13.15
CA LEU A 309 15.48 -13.22 12.19
C LEU A 309 16.45 -14.24 12.84
N ARG A 310 17.28 -13.77 13.77
CA ARG A 310 18.18 -14.63 14.60
C ARG A 310 17.42 -15.48 15.57
N GLN A 311 16.49 -14.86 16.32
CA GLN A 311 15.72 -15.55 17.37
C GLN A 311 14.86 -16.70 16.81
N CYS A 312 14.27 -16.51 15.62
CA CYS A 312 13.48 -17.57 14.97
C CYS A 312 14.33 -18.57 14.14
N GLY A 313 15.65 -18.39 14.10
CA GLY A 313 16.60 -19.28 13.41
C GLY A 313 16.65 -19.14 11.88
N LEU A 314 15.92 -18.19 11.31
CA LEU A 314 15.89 -17.96 9.85
C LEU A 314 17.25 -17.45 9.34
N GLU A 315 18.00 -16.63 10.10
CA GLU A 315 19.35 -16.19 9.71
C GLU A 315 20.27 -17.38 9.37
N ALA A 316 20.34 -18.37 10.26
CA ALA A 316 21.16 -19.56 10.06
C ALA A 316 20.66 -20.41 8.87
N ALA A 317 19.35 -20.55 8.72
CA ALA A 317 18.76 -21.30 7.62
C ALA A 317 19.02 -20.64 6.26
N ILE A 318 18.86 -19.32 6.15
CA ILE A 318 19.14 -18.54 4.94
C ILE A 318 20.61 -18.60 4.59
N SER A 319 21.52 -18.43 5.57
CA SER A 319 22.97 -18.53 5.36
C SER A 319 23.35 -19.91 4.83
N LYS A 320 22.75 -20.99 5.34
CA LYS A 320 22.98 -22.36 4.87
C LYS A 320 22.46 -22.55 3.43
N LEU A 321 21.32 -21.99 3.07
CA LEU A 321 20.78 -22.02 1.70
C LEU A 321 21.69 -21.27 0.73
N ALA A 322 22.16 -20.07 1.10
CA ALA A 322 23.08 -19.26 0.31
C ALA A 322 24.40 -20.01 0.06
N GLN A 323 24.99 -20.66 1.10
CA GLN A 323 26.18 -21.49 0.97
C GLN A 323 26.02 -22.69 0.02
N ARG A 324 24.77 -23.19 -0.11
CA ARG A 324 24.41 -24.24 -1.07
C ARG A 324 24.12 -23.72 -2.46
N GLY A 325 24.25 -22.41 -2.66
CA GLY A 325 24.04 -21.76 -3.94
C GLY A 325 22.58 -21.37 -4.23
N THR A 326 21.67 -21.43 -3.25
CA THR A 326 20.31 -20.87 -3.42
C THR A 326 20.42 -19.35 -3.56
N PRO A 327 19.84 -18.73 -4.62
CA PRO A 327 19.83 -17.29 -4.79
C PRO A 327 19.16 -16.59 -3.61
N VAL A 328 19.76 -15.47 -3.17
CA VAL A 328 19.22 -14.62 -2.12
C VAL A 328 19.16 -13.18 -2.63
N LEU A 329 17.98 -12.57 -2.56
CA LEU A 329 17.78 -11.16 -2.91
C LEU A 329 17.42 -10.37 -1.64
N GLY A 330 18.11 -9.26 -1.38
CA GLY A 330 17.74 -8.29 -0.34
C GLY A 330 17.28 -6.98 -0.96
N VAL A 331 16.14 -6.46 -0.49
CA VAL A 331 15.62 -5.15 -0.90
C VAL A 331 15.62 -4.22 0.30
N CYS A 332 16.20 -3.04 0.16
CA CYS A 332 16.23 -1.97 1.18
C CYS A 332 16.73 -2.48 2.55
N GLY A 333 15.87 -2.61 3.57
CA GLY A 333 16.26 -3.19 4.86
C GLY A 333 16.80 -4.63 4.75
N GLY A 334 16.22 -5.44 3.86
CA GLY A 334 16.74 -6.78 3.57
C GLY A 334 18.14 -6.75 2.96
N TYR A 335 18.44 -5.79 2.09
CA TYR A 335 19.78 -5.58 1.57
C TYR A 335 20.78 -5.21 2.69
N GLN A 336 20.37 -4.30 3.58
CA GLN A 336 21.18 -3.92 4.74
C GLN A 336 21.50 -5.12 5.63
N MET A 337 20.51 -5.99 5.91
CA MET A 337 20.69 -7.21 6.71
C MET A 337 21.71 -8.21 6.09
N LEU A 338 21.79 -8.28 4.75
CA LEU A 338 22.74 -9.16 4.05
C LEU A 338 24.19 -8.73 4.23
N GLY A 339 24.46 -7.49 4.62
CA GLY A 339 25.79 -6.92 4.84
C GLY A 339 26.54 -7.53 6.03
N GLN A 340 27.75 -7.04 6.25
CA GLN A 340 28.64 -7.48 7.35
C GLN A 340 28.26 -6.78 8.68
N THR A 341 27.90 -5.49 8.63
CA THR A 341 27.70 -4.68 9.82
C THR A 341 26.54 -3.68 9.61
N LEU A 342 25.72 -3.54 10.63
CA LEU A 342 24.70 -2.51 10.78
C LEU A 342 25.04 -1.67 12.01
N ALA A 343 25.39 -0.40 11.81
CA ALA A 343 25.77 0.53 12.88
C ALA A 343 24.69 1.60 13.06
N ASP A 344 24.00 1.55 14.19
CA ASP A 344 23.01 2.56 14.63
C ASP A 344 23.56 3.29 15.86
N GLN A 345 24.59 4.13 15.63
CA GLN A 345 25.31 4.79 16.71
C GLN A 345 24.51 5.90 17.39
N GLU A 346 23.54 6.48 16.69
CA GLU A 346 22.67 7.55 17.20
C GLU A 346 21.30 7.01 17.65
N GLY A 347 21.02 5.73 17.47
CA GLY A 347 19.74 5.12 17.78
C GLY A 347 18.59 5.60 16.88
N THR A 348 18.89 6.02 15.67
CA THR A 348 17.91 6.56 14.72
C THR A 348 16.95 5.50 14.18
N GLU A 349 17.40 4.26 14.10
CA GLU A 349 16.62 3.13 13.59
C GLU A 349 15.91 2.40 14.73
N SER A 350 16.63 2.07 15.80
CA SER A 350 16.15 1.20 16.88
C SER A 350 15.81 1.93 18.19
N GLY A 351 15.98 3.24 18.24
CA GLY A 351 15.77 4.05 19.45
C GLY A 351 16.90 3.94 20.48
N ARG A 352 17.95 3.18 20.21
CA ARG A 352 19.12 3.01 21.09
C ARG A 352 20.41 2.79 20.30
N PRO A 353 21.55 3.37 20.74
CA PRO A 353 22.83 3.15 20.10
C PRO A 353 23.25 1.68 20.13
N GLN A 354 23.52 1.11 18.97
CA GLN A 354 24.03 -0.25 18.87
C GLN A 354 24.71 -0.53 17.53
N THR A 355 25.51 -1.58 17.50
CA THR A 355 26.12 -2.10 16.28
C THR A 355 25.92 -3.61 16.25
N LEU A 356 25.36 -4.11 15.15
CA LEU A 356 25.09 -5.51 14.97
C LEU A 356 25.91 -6.06 13.78
N ARG A 357 26.27 -7.34 13.88
CA ARG A 357 26.75 -8.08 12.71
C ARG A 357 25.54 -8.41 11.84
N GLY A 358 25.62 -8.18 10.53
CA GLY A 358 24.64 -8.68 9.55
C GLY A 358 24.84 -10.16 9.23
N LEU A 359 24.16 -10.66 8.20
CA LEU A 359 24.32 -12.05 7.73
C LEU A 359 25.71 -12.30 7.12
N GLY A 360 26.41 -11.24 6.70
CA GLY A 360 27.76 -11.33 6.12
C GLY A 360 27.80 -12.00 4.74
N LEU A 361 26.67 -11.98 4.03
CA LEU A 361 26.54 -12.57 2.69
C LEU A 361 26.96 -11.59 1.57
N LEU A 362 26.98 -10.28 1.87
CA LEU A 362 27.47 -9.22 0.99
C LEU A 362 28.61 -8.44 1.68
N PRO A 363 29.64 -7.99 0.93
CA PRO A 363 30.74 -7.19 1.48
C PRO A 363 30.34 -5.72 1.65
N THR A 364 29.33 -5.48 2.46
CA THR A 364 28.75 -4.17 2.69
C THR A 364 28.66 -3.83 4.18
N GLN A 365 28.72 -2.54 4.51
CA GLN A 365 28.55 -2.03 5.87
C GLN A 365 27.57 -0.87 5.85
N THR A 366 26.54 -0.93 6.66
CA THR A 366 25.50 0.10 6.74
C THR A 366 25.63 0.89 8.03
N THR A 367 25.61 2.21 7.92
CA THR A 367 25.50 3.14 9.05
C THR A 367 24.18 3.90 8.96
N PHE A 368 23.36 3.80 9.98
CA PHE A 368 22.09 4.55 10.06
C PHE A 368 22.35 6.00 10.46
N THR A 369 21.67 6.91 9.79
CA THR A 369 21.74 8.35 10.01
C THR A 369 20.33 8.95 10.03
N ALA A 370 20.17 10.13 10.60
CA ALA A 370 18.88 10.84 10.61
C ALA A 370 18.44 11.28 9.19
N GLU A 371 19.39 11.37 8.26
CA GLU A 371 19.09 11.75 6.88
C GLU A 371 18.41 10.60 6.13
N LYS A 372 17.23 10.88 5.58
CA LYS A 372 16.44 9.94 4.79
C LYS A 372 16.60 10.26 3.30
N ARG A 373 17.08 9.26 2.53
CA ARG A 373 17.10 9.33 1.07
C ARG A 373 15.72 8.98 0.53
N ARG A 374 15.18 9.84 -0.34
CA ARG A 374 13.89 9.65 -1.04
C ARG A 374 14.08 10.17 -2.46
N THR A 375 14.01 9.31 -3.44
CA THR A 375 14.18 9.70 -4.85
C THR A 375 13.53 8.68 -5.77
N GLN A 376 12.91 9.17 -6.83
CA GLN A 376 12.59 8.34 -7.99
C GLN A 376 13.90 8.02 -8.72
N SER A 377 14.07 6.79 -9.15
CA SER A 377 15.31 6.31 -9.75
C SER A 377 15.05 5.48 -10.99
N GLN A 378 15.83 5.73 -12.02
CA GLN A 378 15.96 4.85 -13.17
C GLN A 378 17.34 4.21 -13.10
N ALA A 379 17.45 2.93 -13.45
CA ALA A 379 18.70 2.21 -13.41
C ALA A 379 18.78 1.17 -14.53
N THR A 380 20.01 0.76 -14.84
CA THR A 380 20.26 -0.42 -15.68
C THR A 380 21.04 -1.43 -14.84
N VAL A 381 20.55 -2.67 -14.78
CA VAL A 381 21.23 -3.75 -14.05
C VAL A 381 22.54 -4.05 -14.75
N THR A 382 23.62 -4.06 -13.97
CA THR A 382 24.98 -4.41 -14.45
C THR A 382 25.43 -5.78 -14.00
N ALA A 383 24.71 -6.34 -13.03
CA ALA A 383 25.04 -7.65 -12.46
C ALA A 383 24.54 -8.81 -13.31
N GLU A 384 25.44 -9.76 -13.62
CA GLU A 384 25.03 -11.03 -14.18
C GLU A 384 24.23 -11.86 -13.13
N PRO A 385 23.18 -12.60 -13.52
CA PRO A 385 22.75 -12.88 -14.91
C PRO A 385 21.65 -11.93 -15.46
N PHE A 386 21.48 -10.75 -14.87
CA PHE A 386 20.39 -9.81 -15.18
C PHE A 386 20.88 -8.56 -15.92
N ALA A 387 22.11 -8.55 -16.38
CA ALA A 387 22.71 -7.40 -17.06
C ALA A 387 21.89 -6.93 -18.24
N GLY A 388 21.69 -5.60 -18.32
CA GLY A 388 20.92 -4.94 -19.37
C GLY A 388 19.45 -4.71 -19.03
N ALA A 389 18.89 -5.29 -17.94
CA ALA A 389 17.51 -5.00 -17.53
C ALA A 389 17.37 -3.54 -17.10
N HIS A 390 16.35 -2.85 -17.62
CA HIS A 390 16.01 -1.49 -17.23
C HIS A 390 15.03 -1.49 -16.06
N LEU A 391 15.33 -0.67 -15.06
CA LEU A 391 14.53 -0.53 -13.86
C LEU A 391 13.99 0.89 -13.75
N THR A 392 12.74 1.00 -13.35
CA THR A 392 12.13 2.25 -12.88
C THR A 392 11.58 1.98 -11.49
N GLY A 393 12.02 2.75 -10.51
CA GLY A 393 11.63 2.54 -9.14
C GLY A 393 11.96 3.75 -8.27
N TYR A 394 12.07 3.54 -6.98
CA TYR A 394 12.40 4.61 -6.04
C TYR A 394 13.23 4.06 -4.87
N GLU A 395 14.03 4.95 -4.29
CA GLU A 395 14.76 4.69 -3.04
C GLU A 395 14.08 5.40 -1.88
N ILE A 396 13.95 4.70 -0.74
CA ILE A 396 13.41 5.27 0.50
C ILE A 396 14.05 4.59 1.72
N HIS A 397 15.13 5.14 2.23
CA HIS A 397 15.88 4.54 3.35
C HIS A 397 16.64 5.58 4.18
N THR A 398 17.06 5.21 5.39
CA THR A 398 17.85 6.04 6.32
C THR A 398 19.30 5.62 6.39
N GLY A 399 19.67 4.42 5.98
CA GLY A 399 21.06 3.92 6.06
C GLY A 399 21.92 4.38 4.88
N ARG A 400 23.21 4.63 5.16
CA ARG A 400 24.26 4.78 4.16
C ARG A 400 25.10 3.51 4.13
N THR A 401 25.18 2.86 2.97
CA THR A 401 25.90 1.59 2.80
C THR A 401 27.20 1.82 2.02
N THR A 402 28.31 1.43 2.65
CA THR A 402 29.60 1.33 1.98
C THR A 402 29.73 -0.05 1.34
N VAL A 403 30.09 -0.10 0.06
CA VAL A 403 30.15 -1.31 -0.75
C VAL A 403 31.62 -1.60 -1.13
N GLN A 404 32.06 -2.84 -0.92
CA GLN A 404 33.37 -3.35 -1.35
C GLN A 404 33.27 -4.41 -2.44
N GLY A 405 32.10 -4.59 -3.03
CA GLY A 405 31.78 -5.58 -4.08
C GLY A 405 31.36 -4.94 -5.41
N ALA A 406 30.97 -5.78 -6.35
CA ALA A 406 30.41 -5.33 -7.62
C ALA A 406 29.00 -4.73 -7.37
N PRO A 407 28.63 -3.63 -8.07
CA PRO A 407 27.29 -3.07 -7.96
C PRO A 407 26.24 -3.99 -8.58
N PHE A 408 24.99 -3.88 -8.10
CA PHE A 408 23.87 -4.58 -8.72
C PHE A 408 23.42 -3.87 -9.99
N CYS A 409 23.33 -2.55 -9.96
CA CYS A 409 22.92 -1.73 -11.10
C CYS A 409 23.68 -0.39 -11.13
N THR A 410 23.50 0.34 -12.21
CA THR A 410 23.96 1.73 -12.35
C THR A 410 22.73 2.63 -12.53
N LEU A 411 22.60 3.66 -11.69
CA LEU A 411 21.56 4.67 -11.78
C LEU A 411 21.73 5.53 -13.04
N ALA A 412 20.69 6.25 -13.46
CA ALA A 412 20.72 7.10 -14.66
C ALA A 412 21.76 8.22 -14.61
N ASP A 413 22.16 8.64 -13.42
CA ASP A 413 23.25 9.62 -13.20
C ASP A 413 24.65 9.01 -13.23
N GLY A 414 24.78 7.72 -13.50
CA GLY A 414 26.04 6.97 -13.50
C GLY A 414 26.47 6.45 -12.14
N THR A 415 25.73 6.69 -11.08
CA THR A 415 26.08 6.21 -9.72
C THR A 415 25.86 4.71 -9.62
N PRO A 416 26.88 3.92 -9.14
CA PRO A 416 26.70 2.51 -8.84
C PRO A 416 25.79 2.33 -7.64
N GLU A 417 24.85 1.36 -7.73
CA GLU A 417 23.87 1.06 -6.69
C GLU A 417 23.82 -0.44 -6.40
N GLY A 418 23.58 -0.78 -5.12
CA GLY A 418 23.46 -2.16 -4.67
C GLY A 418 24.78 -2.91 -4.57
N CYS A 419 24.69 -4.21 -4.37
CA CYS A 419 25.87 -5.08 -4.28
C CYS A 419 25.53 -6.50 -4.71
N VAL A 420 26.52 -7.17 -5.33
CA VAL A 420 26.41 -8.58 -5.72
C VAL A 420 27.62 -9.35 -5.26
N GLN A 421 27.38 -10.56 -4.73
CA GLN A 421 28.40 -11.55 -4.43
C GLN A 421 27.88 -12.96 -4.72
N GLY A 422 28.39 -13.59 -5.77
CA GLY A 422 27.95 -14.93 -6.19
C GLY A 422 26.47 -14.95 -6.57
N GLN A 423 25.66 -15.65 -5.76
CA GLN A 423 24.20 -15.75 -5.95
C GLN A 423 23.40 -14.85 -4.98
N VAL A 424 24.08 -13.90 -4.34
CA VAL A 424 23.46 -12.97 -3.41
C VAL A 424 23.43 -11.59 -4.03
N PHE A 425 22.25 -11.01 -4.08
CA PHE A 425 21.96 -9.71 -4.70
C PHE A 425 21.33 -8.78 -3.66
N GLY A 426 21.69 -7.51 -3.69
CA GLY A 426 21.12 -6.51 -2.80
C GLY A 426 20.97 -5.17 -3.48
N THR A 427 19.85 -4.48 -3.25
CA THR A 427 19.54 -3.16 -3.82
C THR A 427 18.67 -2.34 -2.88
N TYR A 428 18.76 -1.02 -2.97
CA TYR A 428 17.82 -0.10 -2.32
C TYR A 428 16.56 0.19 -3.14
N LEU A 429 16.55 -0.20 -4.41
CA LEU A 429 15.44 0.12 -5.32
C LEU A 429 14.18 -0.67 -4.97
N HIS A 430 13.11 0.04 -4.68
CA HIS A 430 11.74 -0.45 -4.63
C HIS A 430 11.09 -0.36 -6.01
N GLY A 431 10.12 -1.23 -6.29
CA GLY A 431 9.49 -1.32 -7.60
C GLY A 431 10.38 -1.97 -8.68
N LEU A 432 11.47 -2.63 -8.28
CA LEU A 432 12.47 -3.20 -9.19
C LEU A 432 11.90 -4.21 -10.20
N PHE A 433 10.77 -4.84 -9.90
CA PHE A 433 10.10 -5.80 -10.75
C PHE A 433 8.99 -5.19 -11.63
N ASP A 434 8.61 -3.93 -11.40
CA ASP A 434 7.45 -3.30 -12.06
C ASP A 434 7.65 -3.10 -13.57
N SER A 435 8.88 -2.89 -14.04
CA SER A 435 9.20 -2.76 -15.47
C SER A 435 8.98 -4.06 -16.26
N GLY A 436 8.90 -5.21 -15.59
CA GLY A 436 8.75 -6.52 -16.20
C GLY A 436 10.06 -7.15 -16.69
N GLU A 437 11.05 -6.37 -17.18
CA GLU A 437 12.31 -6.90 -17.73
C GLU A 437 13.08 -7.74 -16.67
N LEU A 438 13.26 -7.20 -15.46
CA LEU A 438 13.92 -7.94 -14.40
C LEU A 438 13.09 -9.14 -13.94
N THR A 439 11.77 -9.03 -13.90
CA THR A 439 10.86 -10.13 -13.54
C THR A 439 11.07 -11.33 -14.48
N GLU A 440 11.07 -11.09 -15.78
CA GLU A 440 11.27 -12.13 -16.81
C GLU A 440 12.68 -12.72 -16.72
N GLN A 441 13.71 -11.89 -16.61
CA GLN A 441 15.10 -12.36 -16.48
C GLN A 441 15.30 -13.16 -15.18
N PHE A 442 14.69 -12.74 -14.08
CA PHE A 442 14.77 -13.45 -12.79
C PHE A 442 14.07 -14.81 -12.85
N ALA A 443 12.87 -14.87 -13.42
CA ALA A 443 12.16 -16.12 -13.63
C ALA A 443 12.95 -17.07 -14.55
N ALA A 444 13.45 -16.56 -15.70
CA ALA A 444 14.26 -17.35 -16.64
C ALA A 444 15.55 -17.87 -15.99
N TYR A 445 16.19 -17.07 -15.13
CA TYR A 445 17.35 -17.49 -14.38
C TYR A 445 17.03 -18.65 -13.44
N LEU A 446 15.96 -18.59 -12.66
CA LEU A 446 15.53 -19.67 -11.77
C LEU A 446 15.12 -20.93 -12.57
N CYS A 447 14.43 -20.76 -13.72
CA CYS A 447 14.10 -21.85 -14.63
C CYS A 447 15.35 -22.60 -15.10
N ARG A 448 16.36 -21.88 -15.61
CA ARG A 448 17.63 -22.49 -16.06
C ARG A 448 18.32 -23.29 -14.94
N ARG A 449 18.31 -22.78 -13.72
CA ARG A 449 18.87 -23.47 -12.55
C ARG A 449 18.14 -24.78 -12.22
N LYS A 450 16.84 -24.82 -12.46
CA LYS A 450 15.96 -25.96 -12.16
C LYS A 450 15.80 -26.90 -13.37
N GLY A 451 16.35 -26.54 -14.54
CA GLY A 451 16.20 -27.33 -15.78
C GLY A 451 14.79 -27.21 -16.39
N ILE A 452 14.10 -26.08 -16.18
CA ILE A 452 12.77 -25.77 -16.74
C ILE A 452 12.96 -24.85 -17.94
N ASP A 453 12.16 -25.05 -18.99
CA ASP A 453 12.13 -24.15 -20.15
C ASP A 453 11.46 -22.81 -19.79
N PRO A 454 12.18 -21.67 -19.83
CA PRO A 454 11.62 -20.37 -19.52
C PRO A 454 10.59 -19.88 -20.56
N ALA A 455 10.60 -20.40 -21.80
CA ALA A 455 9.64 -20.03 -22.84
C ALA A 455 8.20 -20.55 -22.60
N ALA A 456 7.99 -21.28 -21.51
CA ALA A 456 6.66 -21.78 -21.13
C ALA A 456 5.66 -20.71 -20.68
N ALA A 457 6.07 -19.44 -20.54
CA ALA A 457 5.22 -18.33 -20.09
C ALA A 457 5.36 -17.11 -20.99
N ALA A 458 4.24 -16.43 -21.25
CA ALA A 458 4.24 -15.13 -21.89
C ALA A 458 4.48 -14.02 -20.82
N PRO A 459 5.27 -12.99 -21.14
CA PRO A 459 5.49 -11.86 -20.22
C PRO A 459 4.18 -11.13 -19.91
N ILE A 460 4.06 -10.64 -18.69
CA ILE A 460 2.89 -9.87 -18.22
C ILE A 460 3.29 -8.41 -18.07
N SER A 461 2.59 -7.52 -18.77
CA SER A 461 2.67 -6.08 -18.52
C SER A 461 1.98 -5.75 -17.19
N MET A 462 2.73 -5.39 -16.16
CA MET A 462 2.15 -5.02 -14.87
C MET A 462 1.28 -3.78 -14.94
N GLN A 463 1.58 -2.84 -15.84
CA GLN A 463 0.76 -1.66 -16.06
C GLN A 463 -0.61 -2.04 -16.64
N GLU A 464 -0.64 -2.90 -17.66
CA GLU A 464 -1.89 -3.40 -18.24
C GLU A 464 -2.68 -4.23 -17.22
N TYR A 465 -1.99 -5.11 -16.48
CA TYR A 465 -2.60 -5.90 -15.41
C TYR A 465 -3.28 -5.02 -14.36
N ARG A 466 -2.56 -4.01 -13.81
CA ARG A 466 -3.14 -3.07 -12.85
C ARG A 466 -4.34 -2.33 -13.43
N THR A 467 -4.25 -1.88 -14.66
CA THR A 467 -5.36 -1.20 -15.34
C THR A 467 -6.59 -2.11 -15.45
N GLN A 468 -6.42 -3.35 -15.87
CA GLN A 468 -7.50 -4.34 -15.95
C GLN A 468 -8.12 -4.63 -14.57
N GLN A 469 -7.31 -4.74 -13.51
CA GLN A 469 -7.82 -4.97 -12.17
C GLN A 469 -8.61 -3.76 -11.63
N LEU A 470 -8.18 -2.54 -11.94
CA LEU A 470 -8.90 -1.31 -11.59
C LEU A 470 -10.22 -1.18 -12.38
N ASP A 471 -10.22 -1.57 -13.66
CA ASP A 471 -11.45 -1.61 -14.46
C ASP A 471 -12.43 -2.66 -13.93
N LEU A 472 -11.96 -3.87 -13.61
CA LEU A 472 -12.76 -4.92 -12.98
C LEU A 472 -13.39 -4.44 -11.65
N LEU A 473 -12.62 -3.74 -10.83
CA LEU A 473 -13.10 -3.15 -9.58
C LEU A 473 -14.18 -2.09 -9.84
N ALA A 474 -13.93 -1.18 -10.77
CA ALA A 474 -14.85 -0.11 -11.13
C ALA A 474 -16.18 -0.67 -11.69
N ASP A 475 -16.10 -1.62 -12.60
CA ASP A 475 -17.27 -2.29 -13.17
C ASP A 475 -18.09 -3.01 -12.10
N GLY A 476 -17.41 -3.74 -11.21
CA GLY A 476 -18.06 -4.42 -10.10
C GLY A 476 -18.82 -3.47 -9.16
N VAL A 477 -18.28 -2.28 -8.91
CA VAL A 477 -18.96 -1.25 -8.11
C VAL A 477 -20.05 -0.55 -8.92
N ARG A 478 -19.80 -0.17 -10.17
CA ARG A 478 -20.74 0.52 -11.06
C ARG A 478 -22.06 -0.24 -11.22
N HIS A 479 -22.00 -1.56 -11.36
CA HIS A 479 -23.19 -2.39 -11.53
C HIS A 479 -24.01 -2.63 -10.24
N ASN A 480 -23.44 -2.32 -9.07
CA ASN A 480 -24.01 -2.65 -7.78
C ASN A 480 -24.24 -1.44 -6.86
N LEU A 481 -23.98 -0.23 -7.36
CA LEU A 481 -24.15 1.03 -6.64
C LEU A 481 -25.07 1.97 -7.45
N ASP A 482 -26.01 2.62 -6.77
CA ASP A 482 -26.81 3.71 -7.35
C ASP A 482 -25.94 4.95 -7.58
N LEU A 483 -25.28 4.99 -8.72
CA LEU A 483 -24.41 6.11 -9.08
C LEU A 483 -25.17 7.41 -9.29
N ALA A 484 -26.44 7.37 -9.71
CA ALA A 484 -27.25 8.56 -9.83
C ALA A 484 -27.44 9.23 -8.46
N ALA A 485 -27.69 8.42 -7.42
CA ALA A 485 -27.78 8.90 -6.04
C ALA A 485 -26.42 9.42 -5.53
N VAL A 486 -25.31 8.78 -5.89
CA VAL A 486 -23.94 9.26 -5.54
C VAL A 486 -23.65 10.61 -6.19
N TYR A 487 -23.94 10.78 -7.48
CA TYR A 487 -23.79 12.07 -8.18
C TYR A 487 -24.71 13.15 -7.57
N ALA A 488 -25.99 12.82 -7.32
CA ALA A 488 -26.93 13.72 -6.66
C ALA A 488 -26.45 14.16 -5.27
N ALA A 489 -25.83 13.27 -4.49
CA ALA A 489 -25.24 13.59 -3.18
C ALA A 489 -24.15 14.66 -3.29
N MET A 490 -23.40 14.70 -4.40
CA MET A 490 -22.42 15.75 -4.69
C MET A 490 -23.01 17.01 -5.31
N GLY A 491 -24.33 17.02 -5.59
CA GLY A 491 -25.01 18.10 -6.34
C GLY A 491 -24.63 18.12 -7.82
N LEU A 492 -24.35 16.95 -8.40
CA LEU A 492 -24.05 16.74 -9.81
C LEU A 492 -25.15 15.86 -10.46
N ALA A 493 -25.30 15.99 -11.77
CA ALA A 493 -26.04 15.00 -12.57
C ALA A 493 -25.05 13.91 -13.04
N GLN A 494 -25.53 12.66 -13.06
CA GLN A 494 -24.76 11.60 -13.67
C GLN A 494 -24.61 11.86 -15.17
N PRO A 495 -23.40 11.80 -15.75
CA PRO A 495 -23.23 11.91 -17.20
C PRO A 495 -24.02 10.81 -17.92
N ALA A 496 -24.57 11.14 -19.10
CA ALA A 496 -25.16 10.12 -19.96
C ALA A 496 -24.08 9.07 -20.32
N GLU A 497 -24.44 7.79 -20.29
CA GLU A 497 -23.52 6.74 -20.72
C GLU A 497 -23.00 7.08 -22.12
N ARG A 498 -21.70 7.22 -22.26
CA ARG A 498 -21.07 7.31 -23.60
C ARG A 498 -21.31 5.96 -24.24
N GLY A 499 -22.23 5.90 -25.22
CA GLY A 499 -22.47 4.68 -25.97
C GLY A 499 -21.15 4.10 -26.44
N ASN A 500 -21.01 2.78 -26.29
CA ASN A 500 -19.93 1.99 -26.91
C ASN A 500 -20.14 2.01 -28.44
N ASP A 501 -19.86 3.14 -29.06
CA ASP A 501 -19.66 3.27 -30.52
C ASP A 501 -18.14 3.43 -30.73
N GLN A 502 -17.42 2.31 -30.69
CA GLN A 502 -16.28 2.01 -31.56
C GLN A 502 -15.83 0.55 -31.38
#